data_3d659be8d6ae8271895bb42a7397a054
#
_entry.id   3d659be8d6ae8271895bb42a7397a054
#
_cell.length_a   1.000
_cell.length_b   1.000
_cell.length_c   1.000
_cell.angle_alpha   90.00
_cell.angle_beta   90.00
_cell.angle_gamma   90.00
#
_symmetry.space_group_name_H-M   'P 1'
#
loop_
_entity.id
_entity.type
_entity.pdbx_description
1 polymer ?
#
loop_
_entity_poly.entity_id
_entity_poly.type
_entity_poly.pdbx_seq_one_letter_code
_entity_poly.pdbx_strand_id
1 'polypeptide(L)'
;GGQRGKGRANTPPLLSLEDILTNGDSERATTGISELDRVLGGGFLRGAVVLLGGNPGIGKSTLALQAAAAVGGTTLYVSAEESQEQIALRAKRLGASGKKVSITSENRWEGIEEQISLLKPEYFVIDSIQTIFTEGGDALPGAISQVRECGQKILDVCKSRGTTAIIIGHVTKEGVIAGPRMLEHMVDTVLYLEGDTRHDY
;
A
#
# COMPACT_ATOMS: atom_id res chain seq x y z
N GLY A 1 34.68 -17.08 -35.12
CA GLY A 1 33.50 -16.23 -35.25
C GLY A 1 32.47 -16.62 -34.22
N GLY A 2 32.48 -15.94 -33.05
CA GLY A 2 31.50 -16.19 -31.99
C GLY A 2 30.23 -15.39 -32.27
N GLN A 3 29.13 -16.05 -32.54
CA GLN A 3 27.82 -15.44 -32.54
C GLN A 3 27.40 -15.27 -31.09
N ARG A 4 27.41 -14.02 -30.61
CA ARG A 4 26.76 -13.64 -29.37
C ARG A 4 25.26 -13.75 -29.62
N GLY A 5 24.62 -14.74 -28.96
CA GLY A 5 23.16 -14.88 -28.94
C GLY A 5 22.54 -13.61 -28.34
N LYS A 6 21.76 -12.89 -29.14
CA LYS A 6 20.87 -11.84 -28.64
C LYS A 6 19.91 -12.49 -27.66
N GLY A 7 19.99 -12.08 -26.39
CA GLY A 7 19.02 -12.49 -25.37
C GLY A 7 17.61 -12.22 -25.89
N ARG A 8 16.82 -13.28 -26.02
CA ARG A 8 15.40 -13.16 -26.32
C ARG A 8 14.76 -12.36 -25.18
N ALA A 9 14.16 -11.22 -25.52
CA ALA A 9 13.31 -10.51 -24.60
C ALA A 9 12.32 -11.50 -24.01
N ASN A 10 12.24 -11.58 -22.69
CA ASN A 10 11.37 -12.53 -21.99
C ASN A 10 9.93 -12.02 -22.12
N THR A 11 9.30 -12.31 -23.25
CA THR A 11 7.88 -11.97 -23.49
C THR A 11 7.02 -12.87 -22.61
N PRO A 12 6.14 -12.29 -21.76
CA PRO A 12 5.22 -13.09 -20.95
C PRO A 12 4.35 -13.99 -21.82
N PRO A 13 3.97 -15.17 -21.33
CA PRO A 13 3.09 -16.07 -22.08
C PRO A 13 1.69 -15.47 -22.22
N LEU A 14 1.06 -15.76 -23.36
CA LEU A 14 -0.37 -15.51 -23.54
C LEU A 14 -1.16 -16.59 -22.79
N LEU A 15 -2.14 -16.15 -22.01
CA LEU A 15 -3.04 -17.04 -21.27
C LEU A 15 -4.47 -16.78 -21.70
N SER A 16 -5.26 -17.83 -21.83
CA SER A 16 -6.70 -17.69 -22.05
C SER A 16 -7.40 -17.27 -20.75
N LEU A 17 -8.53 -16.59 -20.88
CA LEU A 17 -9.35 -16.25 -19.72
C LEU A 17 -9.75 -17.51 -18.92
N GLU A 18 -10.10 -18.57 -19.61
CA GLU A 18 -10.48 -19.84 -18.98
C GLU A 18 -9.32 -20.44 -18.18
N ASP A 19 -8.10 -20.45 -18.74
CA ASP A 19 -6.92 -20.97 -18.05
C ASP A 19 -6.60 -20.13 -16.79
N ILE A 20 -6.75 -18.83 -16.88
CA ILE A 20 -6.54 -17.92 -15.73
C ILE A 20 -7.56 -18.21 -14.63
N LEU A 21 -8.84 -18.36 -14.98
CA LEU A 21 -9.90 -18.62 -14.00
C LEU A 21 -9.83 -20.03 -13.40
N THR A 22 -9.34 -21.00 -14.15
CA THR A 22 -9.24 -22.39 -13.70
C THR A 22 -8.00 -22.64 -12.85
N ASN A 23 -6.87 -22.00 -13.19
CA ASN A 23 -5.57 -22.21 -12.54
C ASN A 23 -5.18 -21.06 -11.60
N GLY A 24 -5.92 -19.97 -11.62
CA GLY A 24 -5.69 -18.84 -10.74
C GLY A 24 -6.24 -19.12 -9.35
N ASP A 25 -5.37 -19.37 -8.40
CA ASP A 25 -5.69 -19.25 -6.97
C ASP A 25 -5.95 -17.75 -6.67
N SER A 26 -7.16 -17.32 -7.00
CA SER A 26 -7.64 -15.99 -6.61
C SER A 26 -8.12 -15.99 -5.17
N GLU A 27 -7.34 -16.60 -4.26
CA GLU A 27 -7.64 -16.53 -2.85
C GLU A 27 -7.46 -15.10 -2.35
N ARG A 28 -8.57 -14.54 -1.91
CA ARG A 28 -8.59 -13.25 -1.23
C ARG A 28 -8.36 -13.44 0.25
N ALA A 29 -7.45 -12.65 0.82
CA ALA A 29 -7.23 -12.61 2.25
C ALA A 29 -8.26 -11.70 2.91
N THR A 30 -9.15 -12.28 3.70
CA THR A 30 -10.16 -11.52 4.45
C THR A 30 -9.53 -10.73 5.59
N THR A 31 -9.99 -9.51 5.78
CA THR A 31 -9.56 -8.66 6.90
C THR A 31 -10.34 -8.94 8.18
N GLY A 32 -11.46 -9.62 8.08
CA GLY A 32 -12.41 -9.79 9.20
C GLY A 32 -13.27 -8.56 9.46
N ILE A 33 -13.03 -7.47 8.76
CA ILE A 33 -13.86 -6.26 8.80
C ILE A 33 -14.84 -6.36 7.64
N SER A 34 -16.09 -6.70 7.93
CA SER A 34 -17.06 -7.09 6.89
C SER A 34 -17.32 -6.03 5.83
N GLU A 35 -17.38 -4.76 6.21
CA GLU A 35 -17.56 -3.66 5.25
C GLU A 35 -16.35 -3.48 4.35
N LEU A 36 -15.14 -3.60 4.90
CA LEU A 36 -13.90 -3.51 4.11
C LEU A 36 -13.81 -4.69 3.15
N ASP A 37 -14.05 -5.91 3.60
CA ASP A 37 -14.02 -7.11 2.77
C ASP A 37 -15.03 -7.04 1.64
N ARG A 38 -16.22 -6.52 1.92
CA ARG A 38 -17.24 -6.32 0.89
C ARG A 38 -16.77 -5.38 -0.22
N VAL A 39 -16.19 -4.25 0.13
CA VAL A 39 -15.67 -3.27 -0.85
C VAL A 39 -14.48 -3.82 -1.61
N LEU A 40 -13.64 -4.62 -0.97
CA LEU A 40 -12.52 -5.31 -1.61
C LEU A 40 -12.94 -6.53 -2.45
N GLY A 41 -14.23 -6.85 -2.49
CA GLY A 41 -14.72 -8.02 -3.23
C GLY A 41 -14.40 -9.36 -2.55
N GLY A 42 -14.25 -9.36 -1.23
CA GLY A 42 -13.96 -10.53 -0.40
C GLY A 42 -12.62 -10.49 0.33
N GLY A 43 -11.82 -9.47 0.15
CA GLY A 43 -10.53 -9.29 0.81
C GLY A 43 -9.42 -8.84 -0.12
N PHE A 44 -8.18 -8.83 0.38
CA PHE A 44 -7.02 -8.45 -0.40
C PHE A 44 -6.59 -9.53 -1.39
N LEU A 45 -6.27 -9.12 -2.62
CA LEU A 45 -5.58 -9.96 -3.59
C LEU A 45 -4.07 -9.81 -3.45
N ARG A 46 -3.37 -10.91 -3.61
CA ARG A 46 -1.89 -10.90 -3.65
C ARG A 46 -1.40 -10.05 -4.81
N GLY A 47 -0.46 -9.17 -4.52
CA GLY A 47 0.12 -8.26 -5.51
C GLY A 47 -0.73 -7.03 -5.83
N ALA A 48 -1.88 -6.86 -5.19
CA ALA A 48 -2.75 -5.71 -5.37
C ALA A 48 -2.26 -4.48 -4.62
N VAL A 49 -2.63 -3.31 -5.11
CA VAL A 49 -2.41 -2.02 -4.46
C VAL A 49 -3.75 -1.37 -4.17
N VAL A 50 -3.98 -1.05 -2.91
CA VAL A 50 -5.20 -0.40 -2.42
C VAL A 50 -4.85 1.01 -1.97
N LEU A 51 -5.54 2.00 -2.52
CA LEU A 51 -5.45 3.38 -2.06
C LEU A 51 -6.55 3.65 -1.03
N LEU A 52 -6.15 4.11 0.14
CA LEU A 52 -7.03 4.52 1.22
C LEU A 52 -6.91 6.02 1.42
N GLY A 53 -7.91 6.76 0.95
CA GLY A 53 -7.95 8.21 1.02
C GLY A 53 -8.96 8.73 2.04
N GLY A 54 -8.81 9.98 2.40
CA GLY A 54 -9.71 10.67 3.30
C GLY A 54 -9.05 11.84 4.01
N ASN A 55 -9.84 12.62 4.72
CA ASN A 55 -9.35 13.74 5.50
C ASN A 55 -8.40 13.28 6.62
N PRO A 56 -7.41 14.10 7.00
CA PRO A 56 -6.58 13.81 8.18
C PRO A 56 -7.45 13.59 9.43
N GLY A 57 -7.08 12.61 10.26
CA GLY A 57 -7.78 12.30 11.50
C GLY A 57 -9.05 11.46 11.37
N ILE A 58 -9.41 11.02 10.16
CA ILE A 58 -10.65 10.24 9.94
C ILE A 58 -10.54 8.75 10.32
N GLY A 59 -9.33 8.28 10.65
CA GLY A 59 -9.11 6.90 11.06
C GLY A 59 -8.52 5.98 9.99
N LYS A 60 -7.92 6.53 8.94
CA LYS A 60 -7.25 5.74 7.88
C LYS A 60 -6.13 4.87 8.44
N SER A 61 -5.25 5.44 9.24
CA SER A 61 -4.12 4.72 9.84
C SER A 61 -4.60 3.61 10.77
N THR A 62 -5.64 3.86 11.55
CA THR A 62 -6.27 2.87 12.41
C THR A 62 -6.85 1.71 11.61
N LEU A 63 -7.61 2.01 10.56
CA LEU A 63 -8.18 0.99 9.68
C LEU A 63 -7.09 0.15 9.00
N ALA A 64 -6.07 0.79 8.46
CA ALA A 64 -4.95 0.09 7.81
C ALA A 64 -4.20 -0.83 8.78
N LEU A 65 -3.98 -0.38 10.00
CA LEU A 65 -3.31 -1.17 11.04
C LEU A 65 -4.18 -2.36 11.48
N GLN A 66 -5.47 -2.16 11.67
CA GLN A 66 -6.42 -3.24 11.98
C GLN A 66 -6.48 -4.27 10.85
N ALA A 67 -6.59 -3.82 9.61
CA ALA A 67 -6.62 -4.71 8.45
C ALA A 67 -5.32 -5.53 8.32
N ALA A 68 -4.18 -4.88 8.44
CA ALA A 68 -2.87 -5.52 8.39
C ALA A 68 -2.69 -6.57 9.49
N ALA A 69 -3.13 -6.27 10.71
CA ALA A 69 -3.08 -7.21 11.82
C ALA A 69 -4.04 -8.40 11.64
N ALA A 70 -5.23 -8.14 11.08
CA ALA A 70 -6.27 -9.15 10.92
C ALA A 70 -5.96 -10.19 9.84
N VAL A 71 -5.29 -9.81 8.76
CA VAL A 71 -4.91 -10.75 7.68
C VAL A 71 -3.86 -11.78 8.11
N GLY A 72 -3.15 -11.53 9.20
CA GLY A 72 -2.26 -12.52 9.83
C GLY A 72 -0.92 -12.77 9.15
N GLY A 73 -0.66 -12.14 8.01
CA GLY A 73 0.62 -12.23 7.30
C GLY A 73 1.67 -11.28 7.86
N THR A 74 2.92 -11.46 7.42
CA THR A 74 4.01 -10.54 7.75
C THR A 74 3.75 -9.18 7.11
N THR A 75 3.75 -8.14 7.92
CA THR A 75 3.43 -6.77 7.50
C THR A 75 4.54 -5.80 7.86
N LEU A 76 4.89 -4.93 6.92
CA LEU A 76 5.73 -3.76 7.17
C LEU A 76 4.84 -2.51 7.20
N TYR A 77 4.82 -1.81 8.32
CA TYR A 77 4.11 -0.54 8.47
C TYR A 77 5.09 0.63 8.40
N VAL A 78 4.94 1.46 7.38
CA VAL A 78 5.81 2.61 7.13
C VAL A 78 5.09 3.88 7.55
N SER A 79 5.60 4.58 8.54
CA SER A 79 5.10 5.90 8.95
C SER A 79 6.26 6.82 9.28
N ALA A 80 6.37 7.92 8.56
CA ALA A 80 7.37 8.95 8.80
C ALA A 80 6.89 10.06 9.74
N GLU A 81 5.59 10.17 9.99
CA GLU A 81 5.01 11.23 10.82
C GLU A 81 4.91 10.85 12.29
N GLU A 82 4.58 9.61 12.58
CA GLU A 82 4.47 9.11 13.95
C GLU A 82 5.70 8.31 14.34
N SER A 83 6.05 8.32 15.65
CA SER A 83 7.10 7.46 16.16
C SER A 83 6.68 5.99 16.15
N GLN A 84 7.67 5.10 16.10
CA GLN A 84 7.42 3.65 16.17
C GLN A 84 6.67 3.28 17.47
N GLU A 85 6.99 3.94 18.58
CA GLU A 85 6.36 3.73 19.88
C GLU A 85 4.88 4.13 19.87
N GLN A 86 4.53 5.25 19.23
CA GLN A 86 3.14 5.71 19.10
C GLN A 86 2.31 4.71 18.29
N ILE A 87 2.85 4.19 17.21
CA ILE A 87 2.18 3.19 16.38
C ILE A 87 2.03 1.87 17.14
N ALA A 88 3.07 1.45 17.86
CA ALA A 88 3.04 0.22 18.67
C ALA A 88 1.98 0.30 19.78
N LEU A 89 1.85 1.46 20.45
CA LEU A 89 0.81 1.67 21.45
C LEU A 89 -0.60 1.63 20.85
N ARG A 90 -0.78 2.18 19.66
CA ARG A 90 -2.06 2.10 18.95
C ARG A 90 -2.38 0.66 18.56
N ALA A 91 -1.41 -0.07 18.04
CA ALA A 91 -1.57 -1.48 17.70
C ALA A 91 -2.00 -2.30 18.92
N LYS A 92 -1.36 -2.07 20.07
CA LYS A 92 -1.72 -2.73 21.33
C LYS A 92 -3.17 -2.45 21.74
N ARG A 93 -3.62 -1.20 21.66
CA ARG A 93 -5.01 -0.83 21.97
C ARG A 93 -6.02 -1.48 21.03
N LEU A 94 -5.64 -1.73 19.79
CA LEU A 94 -6.47 -2.37 18.77
C LEU A 94 -6.43 -3.91 18.83
N GLY A 95 -5.73 -4.48 19.80
CA GLY A 95 -5.57 -5.94 19.91
C GLY A 95 -4.63 -6.53 18.86
N ALA A 96 -3.82 -5.70 18.20
CA ALA A 96 -2.86 -6.13 17.17
C ALA A 96 -1.50 -6.55 17.75
N SER A 97 -1.30 -6.45 19.04
CA SER A 97 -0.05 -6.85 19.71
C SER A 97 0.22 -8.34 19.53
N GLY A 98 1.46 -8.71 19.30
CA GLY A 98 1.86 -10.09 19.04
C GLY A 98 1.66 -10.56 17.59
N LYS A 99 1.12 -9.72 16.72
CA LYS A 99 1.05 -9.99 15.29
C LYS A 99 2.40 -9.69 14.61
N LYS A 100 2.60 -10.26 13.42
CA LYS A 100 3.84 -10.10 12.64
C LYS A 100 3.88 -8.75 11.93
N VAL A 101 3.81 -7.68 12.68
CA VAL A 101 3.87 -6.31 12.16
C VAL A 101 5.19 -5.68 12.57
N SER A 102 6.01 -5.33 11.59
CA SER A 102 7.23 -4.54 11.79
C SER A 102 6.95 -3.09 11.41
N ILE A 103 7.52 -2.15 12.16
CA ILE A 103 7.28 -0.72 12.00
C ILE A 103 8.59 -0.03 11.64
N THR A 104 8.56 0.82 10.63
CA THR A 104 9.70 1.67 10.24
C THR A 104 9.28 3.13 10.12
N SER A 105 10.20 4.02 10.46
CA SER A 105 10.08 5.46 10.23
C SER A 105 10.83 5.93 8.99
N GLU A 106 11.32 5.03 8.16
CA GLU A 106 12.00 5.37 6.91
C GLU A 106 11.04 6.12 5.97
N ASN A 107 11.50 7.19 5.37
CA ASN A 107 10.73 8.00 4.40
C ASN A 107 11.36 8.03 3.01
N ARG A 108 12.57 7.52 2.82
CA ARG A 108 13.17 7.36 1.50
C ARG A 108 12.71 6.04 0.89
N TRP A 109 12.20 6.10 -0.31
CA TRP A 109 11.72 4.88 -0.99
C TRP A 109 12.82 3.81 -1.09
N GLU A 110 14.04 4.21 -1.40
CA GLU A 110 15.18 3.29 -1.52
C GLU A 110 15.43 2.51 -0.22
N GLY A 111 15.31 3.17 0.93
CA GLY A 111 15.40 2.51 2.23
C GLY A 111 14.20 1.60 2.52
N ILE A 112 13.00 2.03 2.16
CA ILE A 112 11.78 1.22 2.30
C ILE A 112 11.89 -0.04 1.43
N GLU A 113 12.32 0.09 0.18
CA GLU A 113 12.51 -1.04 -0.73
C GLU A 113 13.53 -2.05 -0.20
N GLU A 114 14.63 -1.56 0.38
CA GLU A 114 15.61 -2.41 1.03
C GLU A 114 14.98 -3.22 2.20
N GLN A 115 14.19 -2.56 3.04
CA GLN A 115 13.48 -3.22 4.13
C GLN A 115 12.45 -4.24 3.62
N ILE A 116 11.75 -3.94 2.55
CA ILE A 116 10.85 -4.91 1.88
C ILE A 116 11.65 -6.12 1.38
N SER A 117 12.82 -5.91 0.81
CA SER A 117 13.70 -6.98 0.33
C SER A 117 14.19 -7.89 1.45
N LEU A 118 14.50 -7.32 2.60
CA LEU A 118 14.98 -8.06 3.77
C LEU A 118 13.85 -8.81 4.49
N LEU A 119 12.75 -8.14 4.74
CA LEU A 119 11.61 -8.69 5.49
C LEU A 119 10.76 -9.64 4.64
N LYS A 120 10.67 -9.40 3.35
CA LYS A 120 9.77 -10.09 2.42
C LYS A 120 8.33 -10.15 2.95
N PRO A 121 7.73 -8.99 3.25
CA PRO A 121 6.40 -8.95 3.84
C PRO A 121 5.35 -9.39 2.82
N GLU A 122 4.28 -10.00 3.30
CA GLU A 122 3.09 -10.25 2.48
C GLU A 122 2.29 -8.96 2.23
N TYR A 123 2.36 -8.04 3.19
CA TYR A 123 1.68 -6.74 3.15
C TYR A 123 2.62 -5.62 3.57
N PHE A 124 2.46 -4.45 2.98
CA PHE A 124 3.06 -3.24 3.55
C PHE A 124 2.11 -2.06 3.45
N VAL A 125 2.21 -1.17 4.41
CA VAL A 125 1.39 0.04 4.52
C VAL A 125 2.30 1.25 4.37
N ILE A 126 1.93 2.17 3.50
CA ILE A 126 2.58 3.48 3.36
C ILE A 126 1.67 4.53 3.97
N ASP A 127 2.08 5.10 5.08
CA ASP A 127 1.33 6.10 5.83
C ASP A 127 2.19 7.37 6.03
N SER A 128 2.12 8.31 5.14
CA SER A 128 1.31 8.47 3.94
C SER A 128 2.16 8.57 2.68
N ILE A 129 1.55 8.50 1.54
CA ILE A 129 2.26 8.68 0.26
C ILE A 129 2.87 10.08 0.14
N GLN A 130 2.28 11.09 0.78
CA GLN A 130 2.78 12.46 0.77
C GLN A 130 4.04 12.66 1.61
N THR A 131 4.38 11.73 2.48
CA THR A 131 5.54 11.84 3.39
C THR A 131 6.77 11.11 2.92
N ILE A 132 6.65 10.22 1.94
CA ILE A 132 7.78 9.50 1.37
C ILE A 132 8.28 10.18 0.10
N PHE A 133 9.53 9.92 -0.24
CA PHE A 133 10.15 10.46 -1.44
C PHE A 133 11.18 9.47 -2.01
N THR A 134 11.50 9.64 -3.29
CA THR A 134 12.58 8.90 -3.94
C THR A 134 13.77 9.83 -4.20
N GLU A 135 14.98 9.31 -4.01
CA GLU A 135 16.21 10.04 -4.31
C GLU A 135 16.36 10.18 -5.83
N GLY A 136 17.02 11.25 -6.28
CA GLY A 136 17.22 11.51 -7.69
C GLY A 136 16.19 12.43 -8.34
N GLY A 137 15.18 12.86 -7.63
CA GLY A 137 14.29 13.94 -8.03
C GLY A 137 14.57 15.22 -7.22
N ASP A 138 14.46 16.38 -7.86
CA ASP A 138 14.63 17.67 -7.17
C ASP A 138 13.40 18.10 -6.37
N ALA A 139 12.32 17.32 -6.45
CA ALA A 139 11.06 17.65 -5.82
C ALA A 139 11.02 17.19 -4.36
N LEU A 140 10.33 17.97 -3.53
CA LEU A 140 10.09 17.68 -2.13
C LEU A 140 8.99 16.61 -1.95
N PRO A 141 8.97 15.91 -0.79
CA PRO A 141 7.85 15.03 -0.45
C PRO A 141 6.50 15.74 -0.57
N GLY A 142 5.49 15.05 -1.10
CA GLY A 142 4.17 15.63 -1.34
C GLY A 142 4.01 16.37 -2.65
N ALA A 143 5.09 16.66 -3.38
CA ALA A 143 5.01 17.19 -4.74
C ALA A 143 4.37 16.15 -5.68
N ILE A 144 3.69 16.63 -6.71
CA ILE A 144 2.99 15.78 -7.69
C ILE A 144 3.91 14.72 -8.28
N SER A 145 5.12 15.11 -8.68
CA SER A 145 6.10 14.20 -9.26
C SER A 145 6.55 13.12 -8.28
N GLN A 146 6.76 13.47 -7.01
CA GLN A 146 7.16 12.52 -5.98
C GLN A 146 6.05 11.50 -5.66
N VAL A 147 4.82 11.95 -5.53
CA VAL A 147 3.68 11.06 -5.29
C VAL A 147 3.50 10.08 -6.46
N ARG A 148 3.63 10.57 -7.68
CA ARG A 148 3.53 9.73 -8.89
C ARG A 148 4.66 8.71 -8.98
N GLU A 149 5.91 9.13 -8.79
CA GLU A 149 7.07 8.25 -8.86
C GLU A 149 7.06 7.20 -7.77
N CYS A 150 6.79 7.59 -6.54
CA CYS A 150 6.66 6.65 -5.43
C CYS A 150 5.50 5.66 -5.65
N GLY A 151 4.37 6.14 -6.14
CA GLY A 151 3.23 5.29 -6.51
C GLY A 151 3.60 4.24 -7.54
N GLN A 152 4.33 4.63 -8.60
CA GLN A 152 4.79 3.71 -9.62
C GLN A 152 5.77 2.66 -9.06
N LYS A 153 6.69 3.06 -8.22
CA LYS A 153 7.65 2.14 -7.57
C LYS A 153 6.97 1.15 -6.64
N ILE A 154 5.93 1.57 -5.93
CA ILE A 154 5.11 0.68 -5.10
C ILE A 154 4.40 -0.37 -5.98
N LEU A 155 3.80 0.05 -7.07
CA LEU A 155 3.15 -0.86 -8.02
C LEU A 155 4.14 -1.89 -8.58
N ASP A 156 5.32 -1.46 -8.97
CA ASP A 156 6.34 -2.34 -9.54
C ASP A 156 6.80 -3.40 -8.53
N VAL A 157 7.00 -3.03 -7.28
CA VAL A 157 7.36 -3.95 -6.19
C VAL A 157 6.24 -4.96 -5.95
N CYS A 158 4.99 -4.52 -5.90
CA CYS A 158 3.84 -5.40 -5.70
C CYS A 158 3.71 -6.42 -6.83
N LYS A 159 3.89 -6.00 -8.08
CA LYS A 159 3.85 -6.90 -9.24
C LYS A 159 5.00 -7.89 -9.25
N SER A 160 6.22 -7.43 -8.97
CA SER A 160 7.41 -8.28 -9.07
C SER A 160 7.56 -9.26 -7.90
N ARG A 161 7.13 -8.87 -6.70
CA ARG A 161 7.28 -9.67 -5.47
C ARG A 161 6.01 -10.36 -5.01
N GLY A 162 4.86 -9.99 -5.54
CA GLY A 162 3.56 -10.50 -5.10
C GLY A 162 3.16 -10.03 -3.69
N THR A 163 3.73 -8.94 -3.21
CA THR A 163 3.32 -8.29 -1.96
C THR A 163 2.13 -7.37 -2.22
N THR A 164 1.27 -7.21 -1.22
CA THR A 164 0.10 -6.34 -1.29
C THR A 164 0.37 -5.05 -0.53
N ALA A 165 0.06 -3.92 -1.15
CA ALA A 165 0.26 -2.61 -0.55
C ALA A 165 -1.05 -1.90 -0.22
N ILE A 166 -1.06 -1.22 0.92
CA ILE A 166 -2.09 -0.24 1.30
C ILE A 166 -1.40 1.12 1.31
N ILE A 167 -1.82 2.00 0.42
CA ILE A 167 -1.32 3.38 0.36
C ILE A 167 -2.33 4.29 1.03
N ILE A 168 -1.90 4.99 2.08
CA ILE A 168 -2.71 6.03 2.71
C ILE A 168 -2.40 7.37 2.06
N GLY A 169 -3.44 8.07 1.64
CA GLY A 169 -3.36 9.40 1.08
C GLY A 169 -4.30 10.37 1.79
N HIS A 170 -3.75 11.51 2.23
CA HIS A 170 -4.54 12.56 2.84
C HIS A 170 -5.16 13.45 1.78
N VAL A 171 -6.49 13.62 1.82
CA VAL A 171 -7.19 14.60 1.01
C VAL A 171 -6.96 15.97 1.64
N THR A 172 -6.44 16.91 0.84
CA THR A 172 -6.18 18.28 1.28
C THR A 172 -7.22 19.23 0.69
N LYS A 173 -7.70 20.18 1.50
CA LYS A 173 -8.72 21.14 1.09
C LYS A 173 -8.22 22.18 0.09
N GLU A 174 -6.91 22.43 0.05
CA GLU A 174 -6.28 23.41 -0.81
C GLU A 174 -5.07 22.79 -1.50
N GLY A 175 -4.98 22.87 -2.81
CA GLY A 175 -4.05 22.16 -3.69
C GLY A 175 -2.56 22.43 -3.53
N VAL A 176 -2.04 22.66 -2.31
CA VAL A 176 -0.63 22.89 -2.01
C VAL A 176 0.16 21.56 -1.99
N ILE A 177 -0.49 20.48 -1.57
CA ILE A 177 0.08 19.13 -1.58
C ILE A 177 -0.74 18.28 -2.55
N ALA A 178 -0.08 17.51 -3.39
CA ALA A 178 -0.74 16.61 -4.31
C ALA A 178 -1.67 15.66 -3.55
N GLY A 179 -2.93 15.66 -3.89
CA GLY A 179 -3.90 14.73 -3.36
C GLY A 179 -3.68 13.32 -3.91
N PRO A 180 -4.29 12.31 -3.29
CA PRO A 180 -4.16 10.93 -3.72
C PRO A 180 -4.87 10.63 -5.05
N ARG A 181 -5.68 11.56 -5.57
CA ARG A 181 -6.48 11.36 -6.79
C ARG A 181 -5.65 10.95 -8.00
N MET A 182 -4.42 11.44 -8.11
CA MET A 182 -3.55 11.07 -9.23
C MET A 182 -3.16 9.59 -9.22
N LEU A 183 -3.27 8.92 -8.08
CA LEU A 183 -3.00 7.49 -7.95
C LEU A 183 -4.20 6.61 -8.30
N GLU A 184 -5.41 7.16 -8.39
CA GLU A 184 -6.65 6.40 -8.61
C GLU A 184 -6.60 5.56 -9.89
N HIS A 185 -5.97 6.08 -10.94
CA HIS A 185 -5.83 5.36 -12.21
C HIS A 185 -4.70 4.34 -12.23
N MET A 186 -3.86 4.33 -11.21
CA MET A 186 -2.69 3.46 -11.11
C MET A 186 -2.93 2.23 -10.24
N VAL A 187 -3.82 2.35 -9.26
CA VAL A 187 -4.05 1.33 -8.23
C VAL A 187 -5.22 0.40 -8.61
N ASP A 188 -5.30 -0.74 -7.92
CA ASP A 188 -6.35 -1.74 -8.19
C ASP A 188 -7.68 -1.40 -7.52
N THR A 189 -7.63 -0.79 -6.35
CA THR A 189 -8.81 -0.43 -5.57
C THR A 189 -8.62 0.92 -4.91
N VAL A 190 -9.67 1.73 -4.94
CA VAL A 190 -9.70 3.05 -4.31
C VAL A 190 -10.81 3.09 -3.27
N LEU A 191 -10.47 3.42 -2.04
CA LEU A 191 -11.39 3.58 -0.92
C LEU A 191 -11.23 4.97 -0.33
N TYR A 192 -12.33 5.70 -0.21
CA TYR A 192 -12.35 6.98 0.51
C TYR A 192 -13.17 6.85 1.79
N LEU A 193 -12.54 7.17 2.92
CA LEU A 193 -13.21 7.29 4.20
C LEU A 193 -13.84 8.67 4.31
N GLU A 194 -15.16 8.70 4.55
CA GLU A 194 -15.90 9.91 4.80
C GLU A 194 -16.36 9.93 6.26
N GLY A 195 -16.19 11.08 6.92
CA GLY A 195 -16.73 11.31 8.26
C GLY A 195 -18.22 11.55 8.20
N ASP A 196 -18.95 11.00 9.18
CA ASP A 196 -20.35 11.34 9.37
C ASP A 196 -20.43 12.79 9.88
N THR A 197 -20.92 13.70 9.05
CA THR A 197 -21.10 15.12 9.41
C THR A 197 -22.40 15.37 10.16
N ARG A 198 -23.03 14.35 10.70
CA ARG A 198 -24.15 14.57 11.60
C ARG A 198 -23.63 15.10 12.93
N HIS A 199 -23.57 16.42 12.99
CA HIS A 199 -23.53 17.07 14.29
C HIS A 199 -24.92 16.89 14.91
N ASP A 200 -24.98 16.08 15.93
CA ASP A 200 -26.10 16.12 16.86
C ASP A 200 -26.01 17.48 17.56
N TYR A 201 -27.01 18.31 17.34
CA TYR A 201 -27.25 19.54 18.10
C TYR A 201 -27.82 19.19 19.47
#